data_bf9096ff1969f802ffff6a1e54b5c21d
#
_entry.id   bf9096ff1969f802ffff6a1e54b5c21d
#
_cell.length_a   1.000
_cell.length_b   1.000
_cell.length_c   1.000
_cell.angle_alpha   90.00
_cell.angle_beta   90.00
_cell.angle_gamma   90.00
#
_symmetry.space_group_name_H-M   'P 1'
#
loop_
_entity.id
_entity.type
_entity.pdbx_description
1 polymer ?
#
loop_
_entity_poly.entity_id
_entity_poly.type
_entity_poly.pdbx_seq_one_letter_code
_entity_poly.pdbx_strand_id
1 'polypeptide(L)'
;MKILFQGDSITDTGRNAECGSTISIGQGYAMLIDAFLSKEYPGKYEFINTGISGNRIVDIYQRIKVDFWNLKPDVYSLLIGVNDVWHEFGQHNGVSAERFENVYRMLLNDTLKELPNLKIILLEPFVLKASATAEHWNEFKTEVDKRRAVVRKMADEFNLTFVSLQDKFVKAAQICGADYWLADGVHPTPAGHQLIADEWLKAFKNIVL
;
A
#
# COMPACT_ATOMS: atom_id res chain seq x y z
N MET A 1 10.11 -17.78 -4.13
CA MET A 1 8.79 -17.21 -3.78
C MET A 1 8.74 -15.80 -4.33
N LYS A 2 7.68 -15.48 -5.06
CA LYS A 2 7.49 -14.19 -5.72
C LYS A 2 6.59 -13.29 -4.87
N ILE A 3 7.08 -12.11 -4.52
CA ILE A 3 6.39 -11.10 -3.72
C ILE A 3 6.06 -9.91 -4.61
N LEU A 4 4.78 -9.56 -4.72
CA LEU A 4 4.31 -8.44 -5.53
C LEU A 4 3.77 -7.33 -4.64
N PHE A 5 4.32 -6.13 -4.82
CA PHE A 5 3.83 -4.89 -4.21
C PHE A 5 2.99 -4.12 -5.21
N GLN A 6 1.77 -3.74 -4.83
CA GLN A 6 0.89 -2.92 -5.64
C GLN A 6 0.29 -1.80 -4.80
N GLY A 7 0.03 -0.67 -5.45
CA GLY A 7 -0.51 0.52 -4.81
C GLY A 7 -0.36 1.76 -5.67
N ASP A 8 -0.29 2.90 -5.02
CA ASP A 8 -0.14 4.23 -5.60
C ASP A 8 1.31 4.76 -5.55
N SER A 9 1.50 6.10 -5.46
CA SER A 9 2.80 6.76 -5.36
C SER A 9 3.65 6.32 -4.17
N ILE A 10 3.01 5.90 -3.05
CA ILE A 10 3.69 5.42 -1.85
C ILE A 10 4.38 4.07 -2.13
N THR A 11 3.85 3.28 -3.05
CA THR A 11 4.44 2.01 -3.50
C THR A 11 5.34 2.19 -4.71
N ASP A 12 4.95 3.03 -5.67
CA ASP A 12 5.70 3.34 -6.91
C ASP A 12 7.10 3.88 -6.60
N THR A 13 7.18 5.00 -5.86
CA THR A 13 8.43 5.66 -5.42
C THR A 13 9.55 5.67 -6.45
N GLY A 14 9.21 6.07 -7.69
CA GLY A 14 10.16 6.20 -8.79
C GLY A 14 10.69 4.87 -9.33
N ARG A 15 9.90 3.79 -9.24
CA ARG A 15 10.24 2.53 -9.90
C ARG A 15 10.44 2.74 -11.40
N ASN A 16 11.36 2.02 -11.99
CA ASN A 16 11.55 1.97 -13.44
C ASN A 16 11.09 0.61 -13.99
N ALA A 17 9.89 0.60 -14.59
CA ALA A 17 9.29 -0.62 -15.12
C ALA A 17 10.06 -1.25 -16.30
N GLU A 18 10.89 -0.45 -17.00
CA GLU A 18 11.68 -0.90 -18.14
C GLU A 18 13.04 -1.46 -17.74
N CYS A 19 13.47 -1.20 -16.52
CA CYS A 19 14.79 -1.61 -16.03
C CYS A 19 14.67 -2.94 -15.29
N GLY A 20 15.16 -4.02 -15.83
CA GLY A 20 15.26 -5.33 -15.16
C GLY A 20 16.33 -5.38 -14.04
N SER A 21 16.59 -4.25 -13.39
CA SER A 21 17.57 -4.06 -12.32
C SER A 21 16.90 -3.74 -10.98
N THR A 22 17.70 -3.56 -9.95
CA THR A 22 17.27 -3.14 -8.61
C THR A 22 16.45 -1.85 -8.58
N ILE A 23 16.54 -1.01 -9.62
CA ILE A 23 15.75 0.23 -9.75
C ILE A 23 14.28 -0.07 -10.08
N SER A 24 13.96 -1.24 -10.62
CA SER A 24 12.58 -1.64 -10.94
C SER A 24 11.68 -1.76 -9.70
N ILE A 25 12.26 -1.95 -8.52
CA ILE A 25 11.51 -2.03 -7.24
C ILE A 25 11.17 -0.65 -6.64
N GLY A 26 11.73 0.45 -7.15
CA GLY A 26 11.58 1.81 -6.61
C GLY A 26 12.54 2.12 -5.46
N GLN A 27 12.27 3.22 -4.73
CA GLN A 27 13.13 3.73 -3.67
C GLN A 27 12.42 3.80 -2.30
N GLY A 28 11.30 3.11 -2.14
CA GLY A 28 10.48 3.15 -0.96
C GLY A 28 10.54 1.87 -0.10
N TYR A 29 9.47 1.63 0.65
CA TYR A 29 9.36 0.50 1.56
C TYR A 29 9.57 -0.86 0.88
N ALA A 30 9.16 -1.00 -0.38
CA ALA A 30 9.35 -2.24 -1.15
C ALA A 30 10.84 -2.55 -1.33
N MET A 31 11.67 -1.54 -1.64
CA MET A 31 13.12 -1.70 -1.75
C MET A 31 13.76 -2.04 -0.40
N LEU A 32 13.30 -1.44 0.70
CA LEU A 32 13.82 -1.75 2.04
C LEU A 32 13.51 -3.19 2.45
N ILE A 33 12.33 -3.69 2.10
CA ILE A 33 11.92 -5.09 2.32
C ILE A 33 12.77 -6.03 1.46
N ASP A 34 12.96 -5.72 0.17
CA ASP A 34 13.83 -6.48 -0.73
C ASP A 34 15.25 -6.56 -0.17
N ALA A 35 15.86 -5.41 0.17
CA ALA A 35 17.21 -5.37 0.71
C ALA A 35 17.36 -6.23 1.98
N PHE A 36 16.39 -6.16 2.89
CA PHE A 36 16.40 -6.97 4.12
C PHE A 36 16.27 -8.47 3.81
N LEU A 37 15.24 -8.88 3.06
CA LEU A 37 14.95 -10.29 2.81
C LEU A 37 15.98 -10.94 1.89
N SER A 38 16.50 -10.22 0.90
CA SER A 38 17.55 -10.72 0.00
C SER A 38 18.87 -10.96 0.73
N LYS A 39 19.19 -10.10 1.72
CA LYS A 39 20.36 -10.29 2.60
C LYS A 39 20.18 -11.49 3.55
N GLU A 40 19.03 -11.58 4.22
CA GLU A 40 18.77 -12.63 5.22
C GLU A 40 18.51 -14.01 4.59
N TYR A 41 17.97 -14.04 3.36
CA TYR A 41 17.59 -15.27 2.68
C TYR A 41 18.01 -15.23 1.19
N PRO A 42 19.32 -15.30 0.87
CA PRO A 42 19.83 -15.15 -0.48
C PRO A 42 19.16 -16.11 -1.48
N GLY A 43 18.63 -15.54 -2.57
CA GLY A 43 18.01 -16.32 -3.66
C GLY A 43 16.63 -16.92 -3.37
N LYS A 44 16.05 -16.71 -2.17
CA LYS A 44 14.75 -17.29 -1.79
C LYS A 44 13.56 -16.54 -2.36
N TYR A 45 13.68 -15.23 -2.59
CA TYR A 45 12.59 -14.33 -2.98
C TYR A 45 12.88 -13.60 -4.28
N GLU A 46 11.83 -13.36 -5.06
CA GLU A 46 11.77 -12.47 -6.20
C GLU A 46 10.79 -11.35 -5.86
N PHE A 47 11.14 -10.10 -6.17
CA PHE A 47 10.34 -8.93 -5.83
C PHE A 47 9.87 -8.21 -7.09
N ILE A 48 8.58 -7.85 -7.11
CA ILE A 48 7.95 -7.10 -8.20
C ILE A 48 7.21 -5.93 -7.58
N ASN A 49 7.37 -4.74 -8.16
CA ASN A 49 6.60 -3.55 -7.82
C ASN A 49 5.77 -3.10 -9.02
N THR A 50 4.44 -3.11 -8.88
CA THR A 50 3.48 -2.61 -9.86
C THR A 50 2.69 -1.40 -9.35
N GLY A 51 3.22 -0.67 -8.37
CA GLY A 51 2.70 0.62 -7.93
C GLY A 51 2.68 1.63 -9.07
N ILE A 52 1.64 2.47 -9.14
CA ILE A 52 1.53 3.57 -10.10
C ILE A 52 1.02 4.81 -9.37
N SER A 53 1.79 5.88 -9.42
CA SER A 53 1.45 7.17 -8.78
C SER A 53 0.05 7.64 -9.19
N GLY A 54 -0.73 8.10 -8.21
CA GLY A 54 -2.10 8.58 -8.44
C GLY A 54 -3.17 7.49 -8.47
N ASN A 55 -2.84 6.19 -8.45
CA ASN A 55 -3.84 5.14 -8.50
C ASN A 55 -4.80 5.17 -7.30
N ARG A 56 -6.07 4.87 -7.59
CA ARG A 56 -7.19 4.60 -6.69
C ARG A 56 -7.53 3.12 -6.76
N ILE A 57 -8.43 2.63 -5.93
CA ILE A 57 -8.86 1.23 -5.96
C ILE A 57 -9.42 0.81 -7.33
N VAL A 58 -10.13 1.71 -8.02
CA VAL A 58 -10.70 1.45 -9.35
C VAL A 58 -9.61 1.26 -10.41
N ASP A 59 -8.51 1.97 -10.29
CA ASP A 59 -7.36 1.89 -11.20
C ASP A 59 -6.58 0.58 -10.96
N ILE A 60 -6.48 0.13 -9.71
CA ILE A 60 -5.93 -1.19 -9.37
C ILE A 60 -6.77 -2.31 -10.01
N TYR A 61 -8.11 -2.24 -9.87
CA TYR A 61 -9.00 -3.24 -10.43
C TYR A 61 -8.94 -3.29 -11.97
N GLN A 62 -8.85 -2.12 -12.63
CA GLN A 62 -8.78 -2.04 -14.08
C GLN A 62 -7.59 -2.82 -14.67
N ARG A 63 -6.45 -2.84 -13.97
CA ARG A 63 -5.20 -3.48 -14.43
C ARG A 63 -4.88 -4.81 -13.75
N ILE A 64 -5.87 -5.40 -13.06
CA ILE A 64 -5.72 -6.60 -12.22
C ILE A 64 -5.10 -7.79 -12.95
N LYS A 65 -5.42 -8.00 -14.26
CA LYS A 65 -4.88 -9.13 -15.01
C LYS A 65 -3.42 -8.92 -15.40
N VAL A 66 -3.10 -7.77 -15.99
CA VAL A 66 -1.77 -7.50 -16.57
C VAL A 66 -0.73 -7.31 -15.47
N ASP A 67 -1.06 -6.51 -14.47
CA ASP A 67 -0.11 -6.07 -13.45
C ASP A 67 -0.14 -6.91 -12.18
N PHE A 68 -0.98 -7.96 -12.15
CA PHE A 68 -1.09 -8.82 -11.00
C PHE A 68 -1.25 -10.31 -11.36
N TRP A 69 -2.42 -10.75 -11.87
CA TRP A 69 -2.70 -12.18 -12.02
C TRP A 69 -1.75 -12.89 -12.98
N ASN A 70 -1.40 -12.26 -14.12
CA ASN A 70 -0.47 -12.82 -15.09
C ASN A 70 0.95 -12.99 -14.53
N LEU A 71 1.31 -12.25 -13.49
CA LEU A 71 2.60 -12.34 -12.81
C LEU A 71 2.68 -13.52 -11.85
N LYS A 72 1.52 -14.08 -11.44
CA LYS A 72 1.39 -15.25 -10.57
C LYS A 72 2.25 -15.16 -9.30
N PRO A 73 2.07 -14.14 -8.46
CA PRO A 73 2.82 -14.03 -7.21
C PRO A 73 2.40 -15.09 -6.20
N ASP A 74 3.29 -15.40 -5.25
CA ASP A 74 2.98 -16.20 -4.07
C ASP A 74 2.47 -15.34 -2.91
N VAL A 75 2.91 -14.08 -2.87
CA VAL A 75 2.51 -13.07 -1.88
C VAL A 75 2.12 -11.78 -2.60
N TYR A 76 0.97 -11.23 -2.25
CA TYR A 76 0.47 -9.94 -2.74
C TYR A 76 0.37 -8.94 -1.60
N SER A 77 0.98 -7.78 -1.76
CA SER A 77 0.97 -6.68 -0.82
C SER A 77 0.27 -5.48 -1.45
N LEU A 78 -0.83 -5.00 -0.86
CA LEU A 78 -1.62 -3.88 -1.37
C LEU A 78 -1.68 -2.74 -0.36
N LEU A 79 -1.23 -1.55 -0.78
CA LEU A 79 -1.40 -0.27 -0.07
C LEU A 79 -2.11 0.71 -1.00
N ILE A 80 -3.39 1.01 -0.72
CA ILE A 80 -4.23 1.87 -1.56
C ILE A 80 -5.31 2.56 -0.72
N GLY A 81 -5.79 3.73 -1.15
CA GLY A 81 -6.97 4.37 -0.58
C GLY A 81 -6.82 5.87 -0.31
N VAL A 82 -5.61 6.42 -0.28
CA VAL A 82 -5.41 7.85 -0.03
C VAL A 82 -5.85 8.69 -1.24
N ASN A 83 -5.57 8.24 -2.46
CA ASN A 83 -5.98 8.94 -3.69
C ASN A 83 -7.49 8.83 -3.98
N ASP A 84 -8.13 7.79 -3.47
CA ASP A 84 -9.60 7.68 -3.49
C ASP A 84 -10.28 8.85 -2.76
N VAL A 85 -9.56 9.48 -1.84
CA VAL A 85 -9.96 10.69 -1.13
C VAL A 85 -9.34 11.93 -1.78
N TRP A 86 -8.04 11.95 -1.99
CA TRP A 86 -7.30 13.15 -2.42
C TRP A 86 -7.78 13.70 -3.76
N HIS A 87 -8.08 12.82 -4.72
CA HIS A 87 -8.57 13.26 -6.03
C HIS A 87 -9.95 13.92 -5.99
N GLU A 88 -10.71 13.80 -4.91
CA GLU A 88 -11.97 14.53 -4.76
C GLU A 88 -11.74 16.02 -4.56
N PHE A 89 -10.75 16.39 -3.72
CA PHE A 89 -10.50 17.80 -3.39
C PHE A 89 -10.00 18.65 -4.58
N GLY A 90 -9.16 18.08 -5.45
CA GLY A 90 -8.56 18.84 -6.54
C GLY A 90 -9.17 18.59 -7.92
N GLN A 91 -9.77 17.43 -8.13
CA GLN A 91 -10.16 16.95 -9.46
C GLN A 91 -11.62 16.48 -9.57
N HIS A 92 -12.37 16.46 -8.46
CA HIS A 92 -13.70 15.86 -8.35
C HIS A 92 -13.75 14.45 -8.93
N ASN A 93 -12.70 13.67 -8.70
CA ASN A 93 -12.49 12.33 -9.24
C ASN A 93 -12.13 11.33 -8.13
N GLY A 94 -12.61 11.56 -6.92
CA GLY A 94 -12.49 10.64 -5.81
C GLY A 94 -13.37 9.38 -6.00
N VAL A 95 -13.18 8.43 -5.09
CA VAL A 95 -13.99 7.22 -5.02
C VAL A 95 -14.68 7.19 -3.67
N SER A 96 -16.01 7.24 -3.64
CA SER A 96 -16.78 7.20 -2.38
C SER A 96 -16.44 5.96 -1.56
N ALA A 97 -16.60 6.04 -0.23
CA ALA A 97 -16.29 4.92 0.66
C ALA A 97 -17.07 3.64 0.31
N GLU A 98 -18.33 3.79 -0.08
CA GLU A 98 -19.16 2.66 -0.54
C GLU A 98 -18.60 2.02 -1.83
N ARG A 99 -18.25 2.84 -2.82
CA ARG A 99 -17.67 2.34 -4.08
C ARG A 99 -16.29 1.72 -3.83
N PHE A 100 -15.47 2.33 -2.97
CA PHE A 100 -14.18 1.79 -2.55
C PHE A 100 -14.36 0.39 -1.95
N GLU A 101 -15.30 0.21 -1.03
CA GLU A 101 -15.61 -1.09 -0.43
C GLU A 101 -16.04 -2.12 -1.47
N ASN A 102 -16.96 -1.73 -2.37
CA ASN A 102 -17.49 -2.64 -3.40
C ASN A 102 -16.39 -3.10 -4.36
N VAL A 103 -15.56 -2.18 -4.85
CA VAL A 103 -14.46 -2.51 -5.77
C VAL A 103 -13.38 -3.32 -5.06
N TYR A 104 -13.05 -2.98 -3.80
CA TYR A 104 -12.08 -3.74 -3.01
C TYR A 104 -12.54 -5.19 -2.80
N ARG A 105 -13.80 -5.38 -2.46
CA ARG A 105 -14.41 -6.72 -2.32
C ARG A 105 -14.40 -7.50 -3.64
N MET A 106 -14.72 -6.85 -4.77
CA MET A 106 -14.63 -7.47 -6.10
C MET A 106 -13.18 -7.90 -6.39
N LEU A 107 -12.21 -7.02 -6.14
CA LEU A 107 -10.77 -7.31 -6.32
C LEU A 107 -10.37 -8.59 -5.57
N LEU A 108 -10.74 -8.69 -4.29
CA LEU A 108 -10.36 -9.83 -3.46
C LEU A 108 -11.10 -11.12 -3.89
N ASN A 109 -12.40 -11.04 -4.13
CA ASN A 109 -13.19 -12.20 -4.58
C ASN A 109 -12.65 -12.78 -5.89
N ASP A 110 -12.40 -11.93 -6.87
CA ASP A 110 -11.94 -12.38 -8.19
C ASP A 110 -10.49 -12.90 -8.11
N THR A 111 -9.66 -12.24 -7.29
CA THR A 111 -8.28 -12.69 -7.07
C THR A 111 -8.22 -14.06 -6.40
N LEU A 112 -9.00 -14.30 -5.35
CA LEU A 112 -8.97 -15.58 -4.64
C LEU A 112 -9.59 -16.73 -5.47
N LYS A 113 -10.45 -16.43 -6.44
CA LYS A 113 -10.90 -17.42 -7.45
C LYS A 113 -9.78 -17.76 -8.43
N GLU A 114 -9.05 -16.75 -8.90
CA GLU A 114 -7.97 -16.93 -9.89
C GLU A 114 -6.69 -17.52 -9.24
N LEU A 115 -6.35 -17.08 -8.02
CA LEU A 115 -5.14 -17.45 -7.29
C LEU A 115 -5.48 -17.96 -5.89
N PRO A 116 -6.05 -19.17 -5.74
CA PRO A 116 -6.63 -19.65 -4.47
C PRO A 116 -5.59 -19.87 -3.34
N ASN A 117 -4.32 -20.01 -3.67
CA ASN A 117 -3.23 -20.22 -2.71
C ASN A 117 -2.44 -18.93 -2.39
N LEU A 118 -2.86 -17.80 -2.94
CA LEU A 118 -2.19 -16.52 -2.75
C LEU A 118 -2.25 -16.07 -1.29
N LYS A 119 -1.11 -15.67 -0.74
CA LYS A 119 -1.04 -14.98 0.55
C LYS A 119 -1.19 -13.48 0.32
N ILE A 120 -2.12 -12.84 1.02
CA ILE A 120 -2.43 -11.42 0.83
C ILE A 120 -2.12 -10.65 2.11
N ILE A 121 -1.40 -9.53 1.97
CA ILE A 121 -1.10 -8.56 3.02
C ILE A 121 -1.76 -7.23 2.62
N LEU A 122 -2.75 -6.80 3.39
CA LEU A 122 -3.42 -5.53 3.20
C LEU A 122 -2.81 -4.49 4.16
N LEU A 123 -2.33 -3.37 3.60
CA LEU A 123 -1.79 -2.28 4.40
C LEU A 123 -2.84 -1.19 4.56
N GLU A 124 -2.94 -0.68 5.78
CA GLU A 124 -3.82 0.42 6.13
C GLU A 124 -3.40 1.71 5.42
N PRO A 125 -4.28 2.41 4.67
CA PRO A 125 -3.98 3.76 4.22
C PRO A 125 -3.87 4.71 5.41
N PHE A 126 -3.05 5.74 5.29
CA PHE A 126 -2.71 6.66 6.37
C PHE A 126 -2.60 8.09 5.88
N VAL A 127 -2.70 9.04 6.80
CA VAL A 127 -2.51 10.48 6.55
C VAL A 127 -2.12 11.21 7.84
N LEU A 128 -1.26 12.21 7.74
CA LEU A 128 -0.97 13.16 8.82
C LEU A 128 -1.29 14.59 8.34
N LYS A 129 -1.45 15.52 9.30
CA LYS A 129 -1.63 16.93 8.99
C LYS A 129 -0.28 17.56 8.66
N ALA A 130 -0.05 17.89 7.38
CA ALA A 130 1.12 18.61 6.91
C ALA A 130 0.73 19.46 5.67
N SER A 131 1.69 19.92 4.89
CA SER A 131 1.49 20.94 3.83
C SER A 131 0.34 20.62 2.87
N ALA A 132 0.28 19.41 2.31
CA ALA A 132 -0.74 19.06 1.30
C ALA A 132 -2.10 18.68 1.89
N THR A 133 -2.17 18.39 3.18
CA THR A 133 -3.40 17.91 3.84
C THR A 133 -4.03 18.96 4.76
N ALA A 134 -3.34 20.08 5.02
CA ALA A 134 -3.73 21.06 6.03
C ALA A 134 -5.03 21.81 5.69
N GLU A 135 -5.22 22.17 4.42
CA GLU A 135 -6.35 22.97 3.96
C GLU A 135 -7.70 22.28 4.21
N HIS A 136 -7.79 21.00 3.89
CA HIS A 136 -9.00 20.18 4.06
C HIS A 136 -8.85 19.13 5.16
N TRP A 137 -8.03 19.38 6.18
CA TRP A 137 -7.61 18.36 7.14
C TRP A 137 -8.74 17.53 7.74
N ASN A 138 -9.78 18.17 8.23
CA ASN A 138 -10.87 17.47 8.91
C ASN A 138 -11.63 16.53 7.98
N GLU A 139 -11.90 16.99 6.77
CA GLU A 139 -12.59 16.20 5.74
C GLU A 139 -11.67 15.10 5.23
N PHE A 140 -10.41 15.43 4.92
CA PHE A 140 -9.41 14.48 4.43
C PHE A 140 -9.23 13.33 5.41
N LYS A 141 -8.98 13.67 6.69
CA LYS A 141 -8.83 12.67 7.75
C LYS A 141 -10.07 11.80 7.90
N THR A 142 -11.25 12.42 7.94
CA THR A 142 -12.52 11.70 8.10
C THR A 142 -12.75 10.71 6.95
N GLU A 143 -12.47 11.13 5.73
CA GLU A 143 -12.66 10.28 4.55
C GLU A 143 -11.59 9.17 4.47
N VAL A 144 -10.33 9.44 4.81
CA VAL A 144 -9.29 8.40 4.92
C VAL A 144 -9.64 7.40 6.02
N ASP A 145 -10.17 7.85 7.16
CA ASP A 145 -10.60 6.94 8.24
C ASP A 145 -11.70 5.96 7.77
N LYS A 146 -12.60 6.39 6.88
CA LYS A 146 -13.58 5.47 6.24
C LYS A 146 -12.89 4.41 5.37
N ARG A 147 -11.87 4.78 4.57
CA ARG A 147 -11.11 3.82 3.74
C ARG A 147 -10.31 2.86 4.62
N ARG A 148 -9.72 3.35 5.72
CA ARG A 148 -9.05 2.52 6.73
C ARG A 148 -9.99 1.45 7.30
N ALA A 149 -11.21 1.87 7.68
CA ALA A 149 -12.23 0.96 8.19
C ALA A 149 -12.62 -0.10 7.16
N VAL A 150 -12.72 0.27 5.86
CA VAL A 150 -12.98 -0.67 4.78
C VAL A 150 -11.85 -1.68 4.63
N VAL A 151 -10.58 -1.24 4.58
CA VAL A 151 -9.44 -2.16 4.43
C VAL A 151 -9.37 -3.14 5.60
N ARG A 152 -9.62 -2.67 6.82
CA ARG A 152 -9.70 -3.55 8.01
C ARG A 152 -10.84 -4.56 7.85
N LYS A 153 -12.05 -4.09 7.49
CA LYS A 153 -13.21 -4.95 7.24
C LYS A 153 -12.93 -6.02 6.18
N MET A 154 -12.25 -5.66 5.10
CA MET A 154 -11.84 -6.62 4.06
C MET A 154 -10.86 -7.65 4.59
N ALA A 155 -9.88 -7.24 5.39
CA ALA A 155 -8.95 -8.18 6.00
C ALA A 155 -9.67 -9.17 6.92
N ASP A 156 -10.60 -8.71 7.75
CA ASP A 156 -11.38 -9.55 8.65
C ASP A 156 -12.36 -10.47 7.88
N GLU A 157 -13.07 -9.95 6.87
CA GLU A 157 -14.04 -10.68 6.05
C GLU A 157 -13.40 -11.84 5.27
N PHE A 158 -12.20 -11.63 4.74
CA PHE A 158 -11.47 -12.62 3.93
C PHE A 158 -10.39 -13.38 4.72
N ASN A 159 -10.29 -13.16 6.03
CA ASN A 159 -9.27 -13.75 6.90
C ASN A 159 -7.84 -13.52 6.36
N LEU A 160 -7.52 -12.27 6.01
CA LEU A 160 -6.25 -11.84 5.43
C LEU A 160 -5.37 -11.12 6.46
N THR A 161 -4.08 -11.07 6.17
CA THR A 161 -3.14 -10.32 7.00
C THR A 161 -3.34 -8.82 6.83
N PHE A 162 -3.48 -8.11 7.95
CA PHE A 162 -3.63 -6.65 8.00
C PHE A 162 -2.43 -6.01 8.70
N VAL A 163 -1.89 -4.95 8.09
CA VAL A 163 -0.81 -4.12 8.66
C VAL A 163 -1.39 -2.76 9.03
N SER A 164 -1.50 -2.49 10.33
CA SER A 164 -1.94 -1.19 10.83
C SER A 164 -0.80 -0.18 10.78
N LEU A 165 -1.03 0.99 10.17
CA LEU A 165 -0.01 2.01 9.94
C LEU A 165 -0.38 3.38 10.55
N GLN A 166 -1.66 3.79 10.52
CA GLN A 166 -2.06 5.13 10.94
C GLN A 166 -1.63 5.46 12.37
N ASP A 167 -1.90 4.56 13.31
CA ASP A 167 -1.55 4.80 14.71
C ASP A 167 -0.03 4.82 14.95
N LYS A 168 0.72 4.11 14.09
CA LYS A 168 2.19 4.14 14.11
C LYS A 168 2.72 5.50 13.67
N PHE A 169 2.18 6.04 12.57
CA PHE A 169 2.54 7.37 12.10
C PHE A 169 2.12 8.47 13.09
N VAL A 170 0.92 8.37 13.69
CA VAL A 170 0.48 9.33 14.72
C VAL A 170 1.42 9.33 15.92
N LYS A 171 1.83 8.16 16.42
CA LYS A 171 2.80 8.05 17.53
C LYS A 171 4.18 8.56 17.13
N ALA A 172 4.65 8.23 15.94
CA ALA A 172 5.94 8.68 15.43
C ALA A 172 5.98 10.21 15.28
N ALA A 173 4.90 10.83 14.79
CA ALA A 173 4.78 12.28 14.64
C ALA A 173 4.83 13.06 15.95
N GLN A 174 4.53 12.43 17.08
CA GLN A 174 4.70 13.03 18.41
C GLN A 174 6.18 13.24 18.78
N ILE A 175 7.09 12.53 18.12
CA ILE A 175 8.55 12.58 18.39
C ILE A 175 9.20 13.68 17.55
N CYS A 176 8.92 13.73 16.24
CA CYS A 176 9.62 14.61 15.30
C CYS A 176 8.71 15.47 14.40
N GLY A 177 7.38 15.50 14.65
CA GLY A 177 6.44 16.18 13.76
C GLY A 177 6.04 15.34 12.55
N ALA A 178 4.97 15.78 11.84
CA ALA A 178 4.37 15.01 10.76
C ALA A 178 5.26 14.95 9.52
N ASP A 179 5.86 16.07 9.14
CA ASP A 179 6.68 16.26 7.93
C ASP A 179 7.99 15.46 7.96
N TYR A 180 8.50 15.15 9.15
CA TYR A 180 9.64 14.24 9.28
C TYR A 180 9.32 12.81 8.79
N TRP A 181 8.09 12.37 8.93
CA TRP A 181 7.64 11.02 8.58
C TRP A 181 6.91 10.96 7.22
N LEU A 182 6.04 11.95 6.98
CA LEU A 182 5.27 12.13 5.75
C LEU A 182 5.51 13.55 5.24
N ALA A 183 6.34 13.71 4.23
CA ALA A 183 6.87 14.99 3.76
C ALA A 183 5.81 16.07 3.51
N ASP A 184 4.63 15.66 3.03
CA ASP A 184 3.49 16.52 2.74
C ASP A 184 2.19 16.12 3.49
N GLY A 185 2.28 15.11 4.34
CA GLY A 185 1.18 14.51 5.07
C GLY A 185 0.66 13.20 4.46
N VAL A 186 1.13 12.82 3.27
CA VAL A 186 0.77 11.59 2.53
C VAL A 186 2.00 10.78 2.17
N HIS A 187 2.99 11.40 1.51
CA HIS A 187 4.14 10.71 0.97
C HIS A 187 5.23 10.49 2.03
N PRO A 188 5.60 9.23 2.32
CA PRO A 188 6.61 8.92 3.31
C PRO A 188 7.99 9.46 2.92
N THR A 189 8.69 9.99 3.91
CA THR A 189 10.14 10.21 3.85
C THR A 189 10.89 8.86 3.94
N PRO A 190 12.22 8.80 3.79
CA PRO A 190 12.96 7.56 4.07
C PRO A 190 12.65 6.95 5.43
N ALA A 191 12.46 7.78 6.48
CA ALA A 191 12.07 7.30 7.81
C ALA A 191 10.64 6.72 7.82
N GLY A 192 9.70 7.36 7.12
CA GLY A 192 8.34 6.85 6.95
C GLY A 192 8.29 5.53 6.18
N HIS A 193 9.08 5.41 5.11
CA HIS A 193 9.20 4.15 4.37
C HIS A 193 9.80 3.03 5.21
N GLN A 194 10.79 3.32 6.07
CA GLN A 194 11.35 2.34 6.99
C GLN A 194 10.30 1.86 8.00
N LEU A 195 9.47 2.77 8.55
CA LEU A 195 8.38 2.39 9.44
C LEU A 195 7.40 1.42 8.77
N ILE A 196 7.01 1.67 7.50
CA ILE A 196 6.15 0.77 6.73
C ILE A 196 6.83 -0.59 6.54
N ALA A 197 8.10 -0.60 6.14
CA ALA A 197 8.87 -1.82 5.93
C ALA A 197 8.97 -2.67 7.21
N ASP A 198 9.23 -2.06 8.36
CA ASP A 198 9.34 -2.76 9.63
C ASP A 198 8.02 -3.42 10.03
N GLU A 199 6.88 -2.74 9.89
CA GLU A 199 5.57 -3.29 10.21
C GLU A 199 5.17 -4.39 9.20
N TRP A 200 5.49 -4.22 7.92
CA TRP A 200 5.27 -5.24 6.90
C TRP A 200 6.09 -6.51 7.18
N LEU A 201 7.37 -6.38 7.50
CA LEU A 201 8.25 -7.51 7.81
C LEU A 201 7.78 -8.31 9.04
N LYS A 202 7.22 -7.64 10.05
CA LYS A 202 6.59 -8.31 11.21
C LYS A 202 5.41 -9.16 10.77
N ALA A 203 4.53 -8.61 9.92
CA ALA A 203 3.37 -9.32 9.41
C ALA A 203 3.76 -10.50 8.50
N PHE A 204 4.73 -10.28 7.62
CA PHE A 204 5.23 -11.30 6.69
C PHE A 204 5.82 -12.52 7.42
N LYS A 205 6.56 -12.34 8.51
CA LYS A 205 7.10 -13.44 9.31
C LYS A 205 6.01 -14.39 9.82
N ASN A 206 4.84 -13.85 10.16
CA ASN A 206 3.75 -14.65 10.71
C ASN A 206 3.03 -15.53 9.67
N ILE A 207 3.19 -15.26 8.37
CA ILE A 207 2.47 -15.97 7.29
C ILE A 207 3.37 -16.81 6.39
N VAL A 208 4.69 -16.60 6.45
CA VAL A 208 5.66 -17.26 5.55
C VAL A 208 6.75 -17.99 6.29
N LEU A 209 7.17 -17.51 7.44
CA LEU A 209 8.27 -18.07 8.27
C LEU A 209 7.72 -18.78 9.48
#